data_a904c1bc3c4ca6370da9edb3f159cbe8
#
_entry.id   a904c1bc3c4ca6370da9edb3f159cbe8
#
_cell.length_a   1.000
_cell.length_b   1.000
_cell.length_c   1.000
_cell.angle_alpha   90.00
_cell.angle_beta   90.00
_cell.angle_gamma   90.00
#
_symmetry.space_group_name_H-M   'P 1'
#
loop_
_entity.id
_entity.type
_entity.pdbx_description
1 polymer ?
#
loop_
_entity_poly.entity_id
_entity_poly.type
_entity_poly.pdbx_seq_one_letter_code
_entity_poly.pdbx_strand_id
1 'polypeptide(L)'
;MIQTKIALLFGGISGEHIISIRSSYFIFNTIDRDKFQICPVYIDQTGKFWIPKGKDPIYPDPTGKTESEFLKEFSSANQISESKTGAALLEHGFQAAFLGLHGGAGEDGRIQGFLDVLDIPHTGSGVLASALAMDKYRANLLFQTIGIPVAPFVDLEKGITDARKTVLNLPFSFPVFIKPTLGGSSVNTGMAKTPEEAMVLVDKIFVSEDRVLIQKLISGTEVSIGVLERKEGEKRIPFALVPTEIRPKSEFFDFEAKYTKGGSEEITPAPVGDEITKKLQEYTLKCHEILGCKGYSRTDFIISEGVPYVLETNTLPGMTGTSLIPQQAKALGIEMKDVFTWLLSIALS
;
A
#
# COMPACT_ATOMS: atom_id res chain seq x y z
N MET A 1 3.86 31.09 13.94
CA MET A 1 2.54 30.52 13.55
C MET A 1 2.28 29.32 14.44
N ILE A 2 1.01 29.04 14.78
CA ILE A 2 0.67 27.83 15.53
C ILE A 2 0.78 26.66 14.55
N GLN A 3 1.64 25.68 14.88
CA GLN A 3 1.79 24.46 14.06
C GLN A 3 0.58 23.54 14.24
N THR A 4 0.16 22.87 13.17
CA THR A 4 -0.87 21.83 13.22
C THR A 4 -0.29 20.55 13.85
N LYS A 5 -0.95 20.03 14.87
CA LYS A 5 -0.46 18.84 15.59
C LYS A 5 -0.92 17.56 14.90
N ILE A 6 0.03 16.75 14.45
CA ILE A 6 -0.17 15.56 13.63
C ILE A 6 0.29 14.30 14.37
N ALA A 7 -0.56 13.28 14.41
CA ALA A 7 -0.16 11.93 14.80
C ALA A 7 0.45 11.19 13.59
N LEU A 8 1.69 10.74 13.65
CA LEU A 8 2.26 9.82 12.67
C LEU A 8 2.06 8.39 13.17
N LEU A 9 1.06 7.69 12.63
CA LEU A 9 0.76 6.31 12.99
C LEU A 9 1.66 5.34 12.21
N PHE A 10 2.34 4.44 12.93
CA PHE A 10 3.26 3.49 12.34
C PHE A 10 3.33 2.17 13.11
N GLY A 11 3.92 1.13 12.49
CA GLY A 11 3.95 -0.24 13.00
C GLY A 11 2.75 -1.03 12.52
N GLY A 12 1.86 -1.42 13.43
CA GLY A 12 0.60 -2.12 13.14
C GLY A 12 0.72 -3.62 13.04
N ILE A 13 -0.44 -4.29 13.02
CA ILE A 13 -0.55 -5.76 12.93
C ILE A 13 -0.47 -6.16 11.46
N SER A 14 0.74 -6.33 10.94
CA SER A 14 0.97 -6.79 9.56
C SER A 14 2.35 -7.40 9.37
N GLY A 15 2.53 -8.17 8.32
CA GLY A 15 3.86 -8.67 7.89
C GLY A 15 4.81 -7.55 7.42
N GLU A 16 4.29 -6.35 7.17
CA GLU A 16 5.05 -5.18 6.72
C GLU A 16 5.39 -4.20 7.86
N HIS A 17 5.27 -4.64 9.09
CA HIS A 17 5.50 -3.84 10.29
C HIS A 17 6.83 -3.08 10.28
N ILE A 18 7.93 -3.75 9.94
CA ILE A 18 9.26 -3.12 9.87
C ILE A 18 9.37 -2.10 8.72
N ILE A 19 8.63 -2.32 7.63
CA ILE A 19 8.58 -1.39 6.50
C ILE A 19 7.84 -0.11 6.92
N SER A 20 6.77 -0.24 7.70
CA SER A 20 6.05 0.87 8.30
C SER A 20 6.96 1.73 9.20
N ILE A 21 7.79 1.10 10.04
CA ILE A 21 8.77 1.81 10.87
C ILE A 21 9.73 2.62 9.98
N ARG A 22 10.28 2.04 8.91
CA ARG A 22 11.22 2.71 8.01
C ARG A 22 10.58 3.83 7.20
N SER A 23 9.38 3.62 6.67
CA SER A 23 8.61 4.65 5.95
C SER A 23 8.33 5.85 6.86
N SER A 24 7.90 5.58 8.07
CA SER A 24 7.56 6.64 9.04
C SER A 24 8.79 7.39 9.53
N TYR A 25 9.95 6.76 9.62
CA TYR A 25 11.20 7.47 9.86
C TYR A 25 11.52 8.49 8.75
N PHE A 26 11.34 8.10 7.49
CA PHE A 26 11.53 9.02 6.38
C PHE A 26 10.51 10.16 6.40
N ILE A 27 9.22 9.86 6.64
CA ILE A 27 8.15 10.87 6.78
C ILE A 27 8.49 11.82 7.92
N PHE A 28 8.84 11.31 9.10
CA PHE A 28 9.16 12.08 10.29
C PHE A 28 10.28 13.09 10.05
N ASN A 29 11.33 12.71 9.31
CA ASN A 29 12.48 13.58 9.05
C ASN A 29 12.28 14.52 7.83
N THR A 30 11.29 14.26 6.97
CA THR A 30 11.10 15.03 5.74
C THR A 30 9.96 16.06 5.85
N ILE A 31 8.99 15.83 6.73
CA ILE A 31 7.81 16.68 6.88
C ILE A 31 8.16 18.12 7.23
N ASP A 32 7.36 19.09 6.76
CA ASP A 32 7.56 20.52 7.02
C ASP A 32 7.31 20.88 8.50
N ARG A 33 8.38 21.00 9.26
CA ARG A 33 8.34 21.34 10.69
C ARG A 33 7.93 22.78 10.98
N ASP A 34 7.95 23.66 10.01
CA ASP A 34 7.43 25.03 10.18
C ASP A 34 5.89 25.05 10.22
N LYS A 35 5.26 24.09 9.55
CA LYS A 35 3.80 23.94 9.47
C LYS A 35 3.23 22.92 10.46
N PHE A 36 3.96 21.82 10.71
CA PHE A 36 3.43 20.66 11.41
C PHE A 36 4.29 20.27 12.61
N GLN A 37 3.63 20.12 13.75
CA GLN A 37 4.18 19.44 14.91
C GLN A 37 3.82 17.96 14.81
N ILE A 38 4.79 17.10 14.49
CA ILE A 38 4.54 15.68 14.29
C ILE A 38 4.93 14.87 15.52
N CYS A 39 4.03 14.00 15.97
CA CYS A 39 4.22 13.08 17.08
C CYS A 39 4.17 11.65 16.56
N PRO A 40 5.22 10.84 16.68
CA PRO A 40 5.21 9.44 16.29
C PRO A 40 4.34 8.63 17.27
N VAL A 41 3.34 7.93 16.72
CA VAL A 41 2.42 7.06 17.46
C VAL A 41 2.65 5.63 16.97
N TYR A 42 3.31 4.83 17.79
CA TYR A 42 3.61 3.45 17.47
C TYR A 42 2.42 2.54 17.82
N ILE A 43 2.07 1.66 16.90
CA ILE A 43 1.10 0.59 17.11
C ILE A 43 1.88 -0.73 17.05
N ASP A 44 1.90 -1.48 18.15
CA ASP A 44 2.61 -2.73 18.21
C ASP A 44 1.85 -3.87 17.50
N GLN A 45 2.47 -5.04 17.38
CA GLN A 45 1.87 -6.22 16.75
C GLN A 45 0.68 -6.82 17.53
N THR A 46 0.39 -6.32 18.73
CA THR A 46 -0.80 -6.67 19.53
C THR A 46 -1.93 -5.64 19.43
N GLY A 47 -1.69 -4.52 18.70
CA GLY A 47 -2.64 -3.43 18.51
C GLY A 47 -2.66 -2.40 19.63
N LYS A 48 -1.66 -2.37 20.52
CA LYS A 48 -1.52 -1.34 21.54
C LYS A 48 -0.89 -0.08 20.94
N PHE A 49 -1.37 1.07 21.39
CA PHE A 49 -0.83 2.38 21.02
C PHE A 49 0.19 2.87 22.03
N TRP A 50 1.33 3.32 21.54
CA TRP A 50 2.41 3.88 22.32
C TRP A 50 2.66 5.34 21.89
N ILE A 51 2.36 6.28 22.77
CA ILE A 51 2.35 7.71 22.46
C ILE A 51 3.38 8.42 23.35
N PRO A 52 4.35 9.15 22.78
CA PRO A 52 5.26 10.01 23.53
C PRO A 52 4.53 11.10 24.30
N LYS A 53 4.95 11.36 25.54
CA LYS A 53 4.38 12.41 26.40
C LYS A 53 5.04 13.78 26.26
N GLY A 54 6.20 13.83 25.62
CA GLY A 54 6.98 15.06 25.43
C GLY A 54 6.42 15.97 24.34
N LYS A 55 6.85 17.24 24.36
CA LYS A 55 6.49 18.20 23.30
C LYS A 55 7.26 17.96 22.00
N ASP A 56 8.50 17.48 22.10
CA ASP A 56 9.42 17.25 20.98
C ASP A 56 9.87 15.77 20.99
N PRO A 57 8.98 14.87 20.55
CA PRO A 57 9.29 13.44 20.53
C PRO A 57 10.36 13.13 19.49
N ILE A 58 11.20 12.13 19.81
CA ILE A 58 12.28 11.66 18.95
C ILE A 58 11.85 10.41 18.21
N TYR A 59 12.21 10.32 16.93
CA TYR A 59 12.12 9.11 16.14
C TYR A 59 13.53 8.59 15.86
N PRO A 60 13.99 7.54 16.57
CA PRO A 60 15.32 6.99 16.37
C PRO A 60 15.51 6.41 14.96
N ASP A 61 16.75 6.42 14.45
CA ASP A 61 17.05 5.81 13.17
C ASP A 61 16.88 4.27 13.24
N PRO A 62 15.97 3.68 12.44
CA PRO A 62 15.77 2.23 12.42
C PRO A 62 16.77 1.48 11.52
N THR A 63 17.70 2.18 10.86
CA THR A 63 18.62 1.58 9.88
C THR A 63 19.54 0.56 10.56
N GLY A 64 19.58 -0.65 10.00
CA GLY A 64 20.42 -1.74 10.52
C GLY A 64 19.99 -2.32 11.86
N LYS A 65 18.85 -1.88 12.42
CA LYS A 65 18.30 -2.36 13.68
C LYS A 65 17.21 -3.40 13.46
N THR A 66 17.10 -4.33 14.39
CA THR A 66 15.93 -5.17 14.56
C THR A 66 14.78 -4.33 15.15
N GLU A 67 13.56 -4.81 15.03
CA GLU A 67 12.39 -4.17 15.65
C GLU A 67 12.61 -3.97 17.17
N SER A 68 13.10 -4.98 17.86
CA SER A 68 13.33 -4.94 19.31
C SER A 68 14.36 -3.88 19.73
N GLU A 69 15.44 -3.72 18.97
CA GLU A 69 16.46 -2.69 19.20
C GLU A 69 15.90 -1.30 18.96
N PHE A 70 15.14 -1.12 17.87
CA PHE A 70 14.47 0.14 17.55
C PHE A 70 13.51 0.53 18.69
N LEU A 71 12.64 -0.38 19.12
CA LEU A 71 11.63 -0.10 20.15
C LEU A 71 12.25 0.22 21.50
N LYS A 72 13.35 -0.45 21.86
CA LYS A 72 14.09 -0.13 23.08
C LYS A 72 14.65 1.29 23.06
N GLU A 73 15.21 1.71 21.92
CA GLU A 73 15.72 3.08 21.74
C GLU A 73 14.58 4.09 21.69
N PHE A 74 13.50 3.82 20.95
CA PHE A 74 12.31 4.67 20.88
C PHE A 74 11.70 4.90 22.26
N SER A 75 11.56 3.83 23.06
CA SER A 75 11.03 3.92 24.43
C SER A 75 11.95 4.65 25.39
N SER A 76 13.28 4.52 25.25
CA SER A 76 14.24 5.21 26.09
C SER A 76 14.40 6.69 25.72
N ALA A 77 14.22 7.04 24.43
CA ALA A 77 14.29 8.42 23.97
C ALA A 77 13.03 9.24 24.29
N ASN A 78 11.91 8.57 24.57
CA ASN A 78 10.61 9.20 24.80
C ASN A 78 10.00 8.76 26.13
N GLN A 79 9.30 9.68 26.79
CA GLN A 79 8.34 9.29 27.81
C GLN A 79 7.08 8.80 27.08
N ILE A 80 6.82 7.50 27.10
CA ILE A 80 5.70 6.90 26.37
C ILE A 80 4.55 6.51 27.29
N SER A 81 3.34 6.50 26.74
CA SER A 81 2.14 6.01 27.38
C SER A 81 1.55 4.87 26.55
N GLU A 82 1.34 3.72 27.17
CA GLU A 82 0.65 2.59 26.56
C GLU A 82 -0.87 2.82 26.60
N SER A 83 -1.55 2.55 25.49
CA SER A 83 -3.02 2.50 25.43
C SER A 83 -3.47 1.37 24.50
N LYS A 84 -4.45 0.61 24.92
CA LYS A 84 -5.11 -0.42 24.08
C LYS A 84 -6.15 0.16 23.12
N THR A 85 -6.53 1.40 23.34
CA THR A 85 -7.56 2.09 22.56
C THR A 85 -7.01 3.42 22.04
N GLY A 86 -7.66 3.99 21.04
CA GLY A 86 -7.31 5.31 20.52
C GLY A 86 -7.72 6.49 21.41
N ALA A 87 -8.27 6.27 22.61
CA ALA A 87 -8.68 7.33 23.52
C ALA A 87 -7.55 8.33 23.81
N ALA A 88 -6.31 7.83 23.92
CA ALA A 88 -5.16 8.70 24.10
C ALA A 88 -4.89 9.63 22.90
N LEU A 89 -5.35 9.31 21.69
CA LEU A 89 -5.25 10.21 20.53
C LEU A 89 -6.10 11.48 20.74
N LEU A 90 -7.30 11.32 21.30
CA LEU A 90 -8.19 12.45 21.61
C LEU A 90 -7.61 13.33 22.73
N GLU A 91 -7.05 12.73 23.78
CA GLU A 91 -6.41 13.45 24.88
C GLU A 91 -5.20 14.26 24.43
N HIS A 92 -4.46 13.76 23.43
CA HIS A 92 -3.33 14.49 22.83
C HIS A 92 -3.75 15.63 21.92
N GLY A 93 -5.03 15.71 21.49
CA GLY A 93 -5.56 16.79 20.67
C GLY A 93 -4.92 16.84 19.28
N PHE A 94 -4.70 15.71 18.63
CA PHE A 94 -4.25 15.64 17.25
C PHE A 94 -5.32 16.18 16.30
N GLN A 95 -4.91 17.05 15.37
CA GLN A 95 -5.79 17.65 14.38
C GLN A 95 -5.90 16.79 13.11
N ALA A 96 -4.93 15.93 12.85
CA ALA A 96 -4.98 14.91 11.83
C ALA A 96 -3.99 13.77 12.14
N ALA A 97 -4.18 12.63 11.46
CA ALA A 97 -3.26 11.51 11.47
C ALA A 97 -2.56 11.36 10.11
N PHE A 98 -1.25 11.19 10.10
CA PHE A 98 -0.51 10.72 8.95
C PHE A 98 -0.36 9.20 9.05
N LEU A 99 -0.86 8.46 8.06
CA LEU A 99 -0.79 7.00 8.03
C LEU A 99 0.53 6.56 7.39
N GLY A 100 1.48 6.14 8.21
CA GLY A 100 2.72 5.50 7.79
C GLY A 100 2.68 3.97 7.90
N LEU A 101 1.45 3.41 7.94
CA LEU A 101 1.18 1.98 8.06
C LEU A 101 1.22 1.29 6.69
N HIS A 102 1.50 -0.02 6.68
CA HIS A 102 1.46 -0.84 5.47
C HIS A 102 0.85 -2.21 5.77
N GLY A 103 0.05 -2.69 4.82
CA GLY A 103 -0.60 -4.00 4.87
C GLY A 103 -1.60 -4.17 6.02
N GLY A 104 -2.32 -5.28 6.00
CA GLY A 104 -3.25 -5.69 7.04
C GLY A 104 -4.23 -4.59 7.47
N ALA A 105 -4.45 -4.46 8.77
CA ALA A 105 -5.37 -3.49 9.35
C ALA A 105 -5.02 -2.01 9.04
N GLY A 106 -3.79 -1.72 8.66
CA GLY A 106 -3.35 -0.38 8.27
C GLY A 106 -3.87 0.05 6.91
N GLU A 107 -4.15 -0.91 6.00
CA GLU A 107 -4.44 -0.64 4.60
C GLU A 107 -5.83 -1.13 4.14
N ASP A 108 -6.56 -1.88 4.96
CA ASP A 108 -7.84 -2.50 4.58
C ASP A 108 -9.10 -1.72 5.00
N GLY A 109 -8.94 -0.52 5.53
CA GLY A 109 -10.04 0.34 5.98
C GLY A 109 -10.31 0.30 7.48
N ARG A 110 -9.75 -0.64 8.24
CA ARG A 110 -10.02 -0.77 9.68
C ARG A 110 -9.46 0.40 10.49
N ILE A 111 -8.21 0.80 10.26
CA ILE A 111 -7.62 1.95 10.95
C ILE A 111 -8.25 3.27 10.50
N GLN A 112 -8.62 3.37 9.23
CA GLN A 112 -9.32 4.52 8.67
C GLN A 112 -10.69 4.69 9.36
N GLY A 113 -11.49 3.62 9.45
CA GLY A 113 -12.78 3.65 10.15
C GLY A 113 -12.66 3.92 11.65
N PHE A 114 -11.58 3.44 12.28
CA PHE A 114 -11.31 3.76 13.68
C PHE A 114 -11.04 5.27 13.87
N LEU A 115 -10.27 5.89 12.99
CA LEU A 115 -9.99 7.33 13.03
C LEU A 115 -11.24 8.17 12.68
N ASP A 116 -12.04 7.72 11.71
CA ASP A 116 -13.31 8.34 11.34
C ASP A 116 -14.29 8.40 12.54
N VAL A 117 -14.40 7.30 13.32
CA VAL A 117 -15.23 7.25 14.54
C VAL A 117 -14.74 8.23 15.61
N LEU A 118 -13.44 8.54 15.62
CA LEU A 118 -12.84 9.50 16.55
C LEU A 118 -12.84 10.95 16.02
N ASP A 119 -13.43 11.22 14.86
CA ASP A 119 -13.36 12.52 14.17
C ASP A 119 -11.90 13.01 13.98
N ILE A 120 -10.95 12.09 13.74
CA ILE A 120 -9.57 12.42 13.44
C ILE A 120 -9.35 12.28 11.93
N PRO A 121 -9.25 13.38 11.17
CA PRO A 121 -8.93 13.36 9.75
C PRO A 121 -7.60 12.63 9.52
N HIS A 122 -7.48 11.91 8.40
CA HIS A 122 -6.26 11.15 8.12
C HIS A 122 -5.81 11.29 6.67
N THR A 123 -4.52 11.09 6.42
CA THR A 123 -3.96 11.04 5.07
C THR A 123 -4.32 9.74 4.36
N GLY A 124 -4.40 9.80 3.03
CA GLY A 124 -4.69 8.63 2.19
C GLY A 124 -6.18 8.35 2.04
N SER A 125 -6.47 7.20 1.49
CA SER A 125 -7.81 6.73 1.13
C SER A 125 -8.63 6.39 2.38
N GLY A 126 -9.96 6.59 2.30
CA GLY A 126 -10.89 6.23 3.36
C GLY A 126 -11.26 4.74 3.35
N VAL A 127 -12.22 4.38 4.21
CA VAL A 127 -12.64 2.99 4.47
C VAL A 127 -12.99 2.23 3.20
N LEU A 128 -13.90 2.78 2.38
CA LEU A 128 -14.41 2.08 1.20
C LEU A 128 -13.30 1.81 0.17
N ALA A 129 -12.52 2.83 -0.16
CA ALA A 129 -11.44 2.70 -1.14
C ALA A 129 -10.37 1.69 -0.69
N SER A 130 -9.97 1.74 0.58
CA SER A 130 -9.02 0.81 1.19
C SER A 130 -9.54 -0.64 1.16
N ALA A 131 -10.79 -0.85 1.55
CA ALA A 131 -11.41 -2.19 1.54
C ALA A 131 -11.57 -2.75 0.11
N LEU A 132 -11.97 -1.92 -0.85
CA LEU A 132 -12.11 -2.32 -2.26
C LEU A 132 -10.76 -2.65 -2.90
N ALA A 133 -9.74 -1.83 -2.66
CA ALA A 133 -8.39 -2.07 -3.18
C ALA A 133 -7.78 -3.35 -2.62
N MET A 134 -8.04 -3.67 -1.35
CA MET A 134 -7.56 -4.88 -0.68
C MET A 134 -8.23 -6.14 -1.22
N ASP A 135 -9.50 -6.07 -1.67
CA ASP A 135 -10.23 -7.18 -2.30
C ASP A 135 -9.95 -7.24 -3.81
N LYS A 136 -8.96 -8.05 -4.18
CA LYS A 136 -8.51 -8.16 -5.58
C LYS A 136 -9.59 -8.61 -6.55
N TYR A 137 -10.54 -9.42 -6.08
CA TYR A 137 -11.67 -9.85 -6.91
C TYR A 137 -12.58 -8.68 -7.23
N ARG A 138 -13.01 -7.92 -6.22
CA ARG A 138 -13.89 -6.77 -6.39
C ARG A 138 -13.21 -5.63 -7.14
N ALA A 139 -11.95 -5.36 -6.84
CA ALA A 139 -11.14 -4.37 -7.58
C ALA A 139 -11.07 -4.72 -9.08
N ASN A 140 -10.76 -5.97 -9.42
CA ASN A 140 -10.70 -6.42 -10.82
C ASN A 140 -12.06 -6.29 -11.53
N LEU A 141 -13.18 -6.60 -10.86
CA LEU A 141 -14.51 -6.38 -11.42
C LEU A 141 -14.76 -4.90 -11.73
N LEU A 142 -14.40 -4.01 -10.81
CA LEU A 142 -14.53 -2.56 -11.03
C LEU A 142 -13.68 -2.09 -12.21
N PHE A 143 -12.43 -2.53 -12.31
CA PHE A 143 -11.55 -2.18 -13.43
C PHE A 143 -12.10 -2.63 -14.78
N GLN A 144 -12.71 -3.83 -14.84
CA GLN A 144 -13.39 -4.31 -16.05
C GLN A 144 -14.56 -3.40 -16.46
N THR A 145 -15.35 -2.87 -15.51
CA THR A 145 -16.52 -2.02 -15.82
C THR A 145 -16.12 -0.71 -16.52
N ILE A 146 -14.89 -0.26 -16.35
CA ILE A 146 -14.35 0.97 -16.95
C ILE A 146 -13.38 0.68 -18.12
N GLY A 147 -13.35 -0.56 -18.60
CA GLY A 147 -12.59 -0.97 -19.78
C GLY A 147 -11.08 -1.10 -19.55
N ILE A 148 -10.61 -1.22 -18.32
CA ILE A 148 -9.19 -1.47 -18.03
C ILE A 148 -8.94 -2.98 -18.14
N PRO A 149 -7.92 -3.41 -18.91
CA PRO A 149 -7.56 -4.81 -19.03
C PRO A 149 -7.13 -5.41 -17.69
N VAL A 150 -7.74 -6.56 -17.33
CA VAL A 150 -7.34 -7.41 -16.21
C VAL A 150 -7.11 -8.82 -16.74
N ALA A 151 -6.21 -9.57 -16.11
CA ALA A 151 -6.06 -10.98 -16.42
C ALA A 151 -7.39 -11.71 -16.17
N PRO A 152 -7.87 -12.63 -17.04
CA PRO A 152 -9.01 -13.46 -16.73
C PRO A 152 -8.86 -14.15 -15.37
N PHE A 153 -9.93 -14.17 -14.57
CA PHE A 153 -9.86 -14.65 -13.20
C PHE A 153 -11.12 -15.39 -12.76
N VAL A 154 -10.94 -16.21 -11.73
CA VAL A 154 -12.01 -16.89 -10.97
C VAL A 154 -11.69 -16.74 -9.50
N ASP A 155 -12.72 -16.53 -8.68
CA ASP A 155 -12.61 -16.46 -7.23
C ASP A 155 -13.23 -17.69 -6.59
N LEU A 156 -12.53 -18.29 -5.62
CA LEU A 156 -12.98 -19.43 -4.85
C LEU A 156 -13.25 -18.99 -3.40
N GLU A 157 -14.38 -19.41 -2.85
CA GLU A 157 -14.74 -19.17 -1.46
C GLU A 157 -14.86 -20.51 -0.72
N LYS A 158 -14.14 -20.65 0.39
CA LYS A 158 -14.05 -21.84 1.21
C LYS A 158 -15.42 -22.23 1.75
N GLY A 159 -15.82 -23.49 1.54
CA GLY A 159 -17.10 -24.01 1.97
C GLY A 159 -18.32 -23.61 1.10
N ILE A 160 -18.13 -22.71 0.11
CA ILE A 160 -19.17 -22.27 -0.83
C ILE A 160 -18.89 -22.80 -2.23
N THR A 161 -17.66 -22.60 -2.72
CA THR A 161 -17.26 -22.99 -4.08
C THR A 161 -16.67 -24.41 -4.06
N ASP A 162 -17.11 -25.27 -4.98
CA ASP A 162 -16.41 -26.52 -5.28
C ASP A 162 -15.10 -26.22 -6.00
N ALA A 163 -14.04 -26.06 -5.21
CA ALA A 163 -12.72 -25.65 -5.69
C ALA A 163 -12.18 -26.62 -6.75
N ARG A 164 -12.30 -27.96 -6.52
CA ARG A 164 -11.78 -28.97 -7.46
C ARG A 164 -12.51 -28.92 -8.80
N LYS A 165 -13.84 -28.85 -8.77
CA LYS A 165 -14.65 -28.73 -9.98
C LYS A 165 -14.31 -27.44 -10.73
N THR A 166 -14.15 -26.34 -10.04
CA THR A 166 -13.82 -25.04 -10.64
C THR A 166 -12.44 -25.05 -11.27
N VAL A 167 -11.41 -25.56 -10.58
CA VAL A 167 -10.03 -25.66 -11.09
C VAL A 167 -9.96 -26.54 -12.36
N LEU A 168 -10.74 -27.63 -12.41
CA LEU A 168 -10.79 -28.49 -13.60
C LEU A 168 -11.54 -27.86 -14.79
N ASN A 169 -12.36 -26.82 -14.56
CA ASN A 169 -13.19 -26.17 -15.57
C ASN A 169 -12.92 -24.66 -15.67
N LEU A 170 -11.65 -24.23 -15.46
CA LEU A 170 -11.29 -22.82 -15.63
C LEU A 170 -11.60 -22.34 -17.05
N PRO A 171 -12.13 -21.10 -17.22
CA PRO A 171 -12.44 -20.54 -18.54
C PRO A 171 -11.19 -20.06 -19.30
N PHE A 172 -9.99 -20.38 -18.82
CA PHE A 172 -8.68 -20.06 -19.41
C PHE A 172 -7.68 -21.19 -19.16
N SER A 173 -6.67 -21.25 -20.00
CA SER A 173 -5.64 -22.30 -19.95
C SER A 173 -4.59 -22.07 -18.87
N PHE A 174 -3.97 -23.13 -18.40
CA PHE A 174 -2.74 -23.10 -17.63
C PHE A 174 -1.56 -22.59 -18.49
N PRO A 175 -0.52 -21.98 -17.89
CA PRO A 175 -0.33 -21.80 -16.44
C PRO A 175 -1.22 -20.69 -15.86
N VAL A 176 -1.49 -20.81 -14.55
CA VAL A 176 -2.29 -19.84 -13.78
C VAL A 176 -1.49 -19.29 -12.61
N PHE A 177 -1.83 -18.07 -12.16
CA PHE A 177 -1.32 -17.47 -10.95
C PHE A 177 -2.39 -17.51 -9.85
N ILE A 178 -2.01 -17.97 -8.65
CA ILE A 178 -2.92 -18.21 -7.54
C ILE A 178 -2.45 -17.38 -6.35
N LYS A 179 -3.38 -16.65 -5.73
CA LYS A 179 -3.10 -15.76 -4.61
C LYS A 179 -4.31 -15.63 -3.68
N PRO A 180 -4.13 -15.25 -2.41
CA PRO A 180 -5.23 -14.83 -1.57
C PRO A 180 -6.01 -13.69 -2.22
N THR A 181 -7.34 -13.74 -2.16
CA THR A 181 -8.20 -12.67 -2.68
C THR A 181 -8.04 -11.41 -1.85
N LEU A 182 -7.95 -11.55 -0.54
CA LEU A 182 -7.68 -10.49 0.43
C LEU A 182 -6.19 -10.47 0.81
N GLY A 183 -5.71 -9.34 1.31
CA GLY A 183 -4.34 -9.23 1.79
C GLY A 183 -3.36 -8.71 0.73
N GLY A 184 -2.10 -8.53 1.15
CA GLY A 184 -1.01 -7.94 0.38
C GLY A 184 0.28 -8.75 0.47
N SER A 185 1.40 -8.12 0.02
CA SER A 185 2.79 -8.58 0.24
C SER A 185 3.17 -9.91 -0.40
N SER A 186 2.42 -10.40 -1.39
CA SER A 186 2.74 -11.64 -2.13
C SER A 186 2.94 -12.89 -1.24
N VAL A 187 2.36 -12.90 -0.03
CA VAL A 187 2.41 -14.06 0.87
C VAL A 187 1.44 -15.12 0.36
N ASN A 188 1.87 -16.40 0.39
CA ASN A 188 1.08 -17.53 -0.09
C ASN A 188 0.60 -17.38 -1.55
N THR A 189 1.42 -16.84 -2.44
CA THR A 189 1.14 -16.75 -3.87
C THR A 189 1.98 -17.76 -4.65
N GLY A 190 1.53 -18.15 -5.84
CA GLY A 190 2.31 -19.05 -6.67
C GLY A 190 1.73 -19.26 -8.06
N MET A 191 2.57 -19.82 -8.94
CA MET A 191 2.17 -20.28 -10.27
C MET A 191 1.86 -21.78 -10.23
N ALA A 192 0.84 -22.19 -10.96
CA ALA A 192 0.54 -23.60 -11.20
C ALA A 192 0.48 -23.88 -12.71
N LYS A 193 1.07 -24.98 -13.13
CA LYS A 193 1.12 -25.43 -14.53
C LYS A 193 0.06 -26.49 -14.81
N THR A 194 -0.47 -27.14 -13.77
CA THR A 194 -1.49 -28.20 -13.87
C THR A 194 -2.60 -27.98 -12.82
N PRO A 195 -3.78 -28.60 -13.01
CA PRO A 195 -4.84 -28.56 -12.01
C PRO A 195 -4.42 -29.11 -10.64
N GLU A 196 -3.55 -30.13 -10.62
CA GLU A 196 -3.06 -30.76 -9.39
C GLU A 196 -2.20 -29.75 -8.59
N GLU A 197 -1.24 -29.07 -9.26
CA GLU A 197 -0.43 -28.02 -8.65
C GLU A 197 -1.32 -26.87 -8.15
N ALA A 198 -2.34 -26.50 -8.92
CA ALA A 198 -3.29 -25.45 -8.51
C ALA A 198 -4.04 -25.82 -7.23
N MET A 199 -4.52 -27.06 -7.11
CA MET A 199 -5.20 -27.53 -5.90
C MET A 199 -4.29 -27.51 -4.66
N VAL A 200 -3.00 -27.86 -4.81
CA VAL A 200 -2.03 -27.77 -3.70
C VAL A 200 -1.92 -26.33 -3.18
N LEU A 201 -1.85 -25.34 -4.07
CA LEU A 201 -1.78 -23.93 -3.69
C LEU A 201 -3.10 -23.43 -3.08
N VAL A 202 -4.23 -23.81 -3.67
CA VAL A 202 -5.57 -23.48 -3.15
C VAL A 202 -5.74 -24.01 -1.72
N ASP A 203 -5.43 -25.30 -1.48
CA ASP A 203 -5.54 -25.92 -0.17
C ASP A 203 -4.59 -25.25 0.84
N LYS A 204 -3.38 -24.89 0.44
CA LYS A 204 -2.43 -24.15 1.28
C LYS A 204 -2.98 -22.78 1.69
N ILE A 205 -3.58 -22.03 0.76
CA ILE A 205 -4.16 -20.72 1.05
C ILE A 205 -5.37 -20.86 1.97
N PHE A 206 -6.23 -21.86 1.75
CA PHE A 206 -7.40 -22.11 2.57
C PHE A 206 -7.09 -22.53 4.03
N VAL A 207 -5.82 -22.75 4.38
CA VAL A 207 -5.42 -22.93 5.79
C VAL A 207 -5.62 -21.63 6.59
N SER A 208 -5.31 -20.48 5.99
CA SER A 208 -5.32 -19.17 6.67
C SER A 208 -6.33 -18.17 6.09
N GLU A 209 -6.82 -18.39 4.88
CA GLU A 209 -7.69 -17.48 4.15
C GLU A 209 -8.97 -18.19 3.68
N ASP A 210 -10.06 -17.45 3.61
CA ASP A 210 -11.34 -18.00 3.16
C ASP A 210 -11.59 -17.82 1.65
N ARG A 211 -10.75 -17.02 0.95
CA ARG A 211 -10.93 -16.74 -0.47
C ARG A 211 -9.62 -16.80 -1.24
N VAL A 212 -9.68 -17.40 -2.43
CA VAL A 212 -8.55 -17.59 -3.34
C VAL A 212 -8.89 -17.09 -4.73
N LEU A 213 -8.05 -16.20 -5.25
CA LEU A 213 -8.14 -15.71 -6.63
C LEU A 213 -7.21 -16.53 -7.51
N ILE A 214 -7.77 -17.13 -8.56
CA ILE A 214 -7.03 -17.81 -9.64
C ILE A 214 -7.09 -16.91 -10.86
N GLN A 215 -5.94 -16.53 -11.41
CA GLN A 215 -5.84 -15.68 -12.60
C GLN A 215 -5.06 -16.38 -13.70
N LYS A 216 -5.42 -16.13 -14.96
CA LYS A 216 -4.56 -16.49 -16.09
C LYS A 216 -3.19 -15.81 -15.90
N LEU A 217 -2.12 -16.58 -16.05
CA LEU A 217 -0.79 -16.00 -16.00
C LEU A 217 -0.58 -15.10 -17.23
N ILE A 218 -0.24 -13.84 -16.98
CA ILE A 218 0.17 -12.88 -18.00
C ILE A 218 1.68 -12.70 -17.88
N SER A 219 2.40 -12.96 -18.95
CA SER A 219 3.86 -12.72 -19.03
C SER A 219 4.13 -11.39 -19.71
N GLY A 220 5.08 -10.63 -19.18
CA GLY A 220 5.42 -9.33 -19.74
C GLY A 220 6.32 -8.51 -18.83
N THR A 221 6.39 -7.21 -19.10
CA THR A 221 7.17 -6.26 -18.31
C THR A 221 6.33 -5.75 -17.14
N GLU A 222 6.81 -5.94 -15.91
CA GLU A 222 6.17 -5.41 -14.72
C GLU A 222 6.49 -3.92 -14.57
N VAL A 223 5.46 -3.10 -14.40
CA VAL A 223 5.59 -1.66 -14.17
C VAL A 223 4.64 -1.20 -13.07
N SER A 224 5.08 -0.21 -12.33
CA SER A 224 4.33 0.40 -11.25
C SER A 224 4.27 1.89 -11.44
N ILE A 225 3.13 2.51 -11.13
CA ILE A 225 2.93 3.94 -11.31
C ILE A 225 2.06 4.53 -10.20
N GLY A 226 2.51 5.64 -9.60
CA GLY A 226 1.81 6.35 -8.55
C GLY A 226 0.86 7.43 -9.08
N VAL A 227 -0.17 7.71 -8.30
CA VAL A 227 -0.97 8.92 -8.35
C VAL A 227 -0.69 9.73 -7.09
N LEU A 228 -0.54 11.03 -7.27
CA LEU A 228 -0.59 12.01 -6.19
C LEU A 228 -1.73 12.97 -6.44
N GLU A 229 -2.31 13.50 -5.38
CA GLU A 229 -3.25 14.62 -5.44
C GLU A 229 -2.63 15.87 -4.82
N ARG A 230 -2.91 17.03 -5.41
CA ARG A 230 -2.65 18.33 -4.80
C ARG A 230 -3.92 19.15 -4.74
N LYS A 231 -3.97 20.15 -3.87
CA LYS A 231 -5.10 21.09 -3.83
C LYS A 231 -4.83 22.29 -4.72
N GLU A 232 -5.85 22.67 -5.49
CA GLU A 232 -5.93 23.95 -6.19
C GLU A 232 -7.24 24.64 -5.74
N GLY A 233 -7.11 25.53 -4.79
CA GLY A 233 -8.26 26.06 -4.04
C GLY A 233 -8.94 24.96 -3.22
N GLU A 234 -10.23 24.74 -3.45
CA GLU A 234 -10.99 23.66 -2.80
C GLU A 234 -10.96 22.33 -3.56
N LYS A 235 -10.46 22.33 -4.79
CA LYS A 235 -10.44 21.13 -5.63
C LYS A 235 -9.19 20.28 -5.35
N ARG A 236 -9.38 18.98 -5.32
CA ARG A 236 -8.30 17.99 -5.38
C ARG A 236 -8.03 17.66 -6.84
N ILE A 237 -6.78 17.78 -7.25
CA ILE A 237 -6.35 17.51 -8.62
C ILE A 237 -5.42 16.29 -8.60
N PRO A 238 -5.91 15.09 -9.00
CA PRO A 238 -5.07 13.93 -9.16
C PRO A 238 -4.19 14.05 -10.40
N PHE A 239 -2.95 13.57 -10.30
CA PHE A 239 -2.04 13.45 -11.42
C PHE A 239 -1.20 12.19 -11.28
N ALA A 240 -0.97 11.51 -12.40
CA ALA A 240 -0.13 10.34 -12.45
C ALA A 240 1.35 10.73 -12.53
N LEU A 241 2.18 9.99 -11.83
CA LEU A 241 3.63 10.11 -11.88
C LEU A 241 4.19 9.48 -13.17
N VAL A 242 5.51 9.27 -13.23
CA VAL A 242 6.15 8.47 -14.27
C VAL A 242 6.16 6.99 -13.88
N PRO A 243 6.05 6.05 -14.82
CA PRO A 243 6.12 4.64 -14.49
C PRO A 243 7.54 4.23 -14.09
N THR A 244 7.65 3.22 -13.22
CA THR A 244 8.88 2.50 -12.90
C THR A 244 8.78 1.07 -13.39
N GLU A 245 9.73 0.60 -14.19
CA GLU A 245 9.89 -0.80 -14.54
C GLU A 245 10.52 -1.56 -13.37
N ILE A 246 9.96 -2.73 -13.05
CA ILE A 246 10.46 -3.62 -12.01
C ILE A 246 11.00 -4.88 -12.68
N ARG A 247 12.31 -5.10 -12.58
CA ARG A 247 12.99 -6.28 -13.10
C ARG A 247 13.38 -7.19 -11.95
N PRO A 248 12.61 -8.23 -11.64
CA PRO A 248 12.99 -9.17 -10.61
C PRO A 248 14.25 -9.92 -11.04
N LYS A 249 15.16 -10.19 -10.10
CA LYS A 249 16.33 -11.03 -10.35
C LYS A 249 16.03 -12.53 -10.20
N SER A 250 14.88 -12.88 -9.67
CA SER A 250 14.33 -14.23 -9.57
C SER A 250 13.18 -14.41 -10.56
N GLU A 251 12.74 -15.66 -10.81
CA GLU A 251 11.60 -15.96 -11.69
C GLU A 251 10.28 -15.26 -11.27
N PHE A 252 10.17 -14.83 -9.98
CA PHE A 252 9.00 -14.15 -9.45
C PHE A 252 9.38 -13.00 -8.53
N PHE A 253 8.59 -11.92 -8.60
CA PHE A 253 8.68 -10.78 -7.68
C PHE A 253 7.85 -11.09 -6.42
N ASP A 254 8.36 -11.97 -5.57
CA ASP A 254 7.75 -12.34 -4.28
C ASP A 254 8.09 -11.35 -3.15
N PHE A 255 7.65 -11.67 -1.93
CA PHE A 255 7.90 -10.83 -0.76
C PHE A 255 9.40 -10.63 -0.50
N GLU A 256 10.21 -11.68 -0.67
CA GLU A 256 11.64 -11.61 -0.43
C GLU A 256 12.34 -10.73 -1.48
N ALA A 257 11.94 -10.83 -2.75
CA ALA A 257 12.45 -10.00 -3.84
C ALA A 257 12.07 -8.51 -3.66
N LYS A 258 10.89 -8.21 -3.08
CA LYS A 258 10.42 -6.84 -2.83
C LYS A 258 11.23 -6.11 -1.75
N TYR A 259 11.68 -6.82 -0.71
CA TYR A 259 12.26 -6.18 0.48
C TYR A 259 13.73 -6.53 0.75
N THR A 260 14.31 -7.46 -0.03
CA THR A 260 15.73 -7.77 0.03
C THR A 260 16.51 -6.79 -0.83
N LYS A 261 17.56 -6.17 -0.25
CA LYS A 261 18.41 -5.23 -0.97
C LYS A 261 19.03 -5.91 -2.20
N GLY A 262 18.66 -5.41 -3.40
CA GLY A 262 19.12 -5.94 -4.68
C GLY A 262 18.31 -7.14 -5.20
N GLY A 263 17.11 -7.42 -4.65
CA GLY A 263 16.19 -8.47 -5.15
C GLY A 263 15.53 -8.13 -6.48
N SER A 264 15.41 -6.84 -6.80
CA SER A 264 14.96 -6.30 -8.09
C SER A 264 15.83 -5.14 -8.55
N GLU A 265 15.78 -4.85 -9.84
CA GLU A 265 16.25 -3.60 -10.44
C GLU A 265 15.03 -2.74 -10.77
N GLU A 266 15.05 -1.49 -10.31
CA GLU A 266 13.97 -0.51 -10.53
C GLU A 266 14.47 0.59 -11.45
N ILE A 267 13.79 0.79 -12.59
CA ILE A 267 14.19 1.78 -13.60
C ILE A 267 13.10 2.85 -13.69
N THR A 268 13.43 4.06 -13.25
CA THR A 268 12.53 5.23 -13.24
C THR A 268 13.14 6.40 -14.02
N PRO A 269 12.50 6.94 -15.08
CA PRO A 269 11.28 6.44 -15.75
C PRO A 269 11.48 5.10 -16.44
N ALA A 270 10.41 4.28 -16.50
CA ALA A 270 10.41 3.02 -17.24
C ALA A 270 10.62 3.25 -18.76
N PRO A 271 11.48 2.48 -19.45
CA PRO A 271 11.75 2.63 -20.89
C PRO A 271 10.67 1.94 -21.75
N VAL A 272 9.40 2.23 -21.52
CA VAL A 272 8.25 1.57 -22.20
C VAL A 272 7.69 2.37 -23.38
N GLY A 273 8.26 3.55 -23.68
CA GLY A 273 7.82 4.44 -24.75
C GLY A 273 6.63 5.32 -24.37
N ASP A 274 6.46 6.44 -25.11
CA ASP A 274 5.50 7.50 -24.75
C ASP A 274 4.05 7.05 -24.83
N GLU A 275 3.69 6.22 -25.83
CA GLU A 275 2.31 5.74 -25.99
C GLU A 275 1.88 4.87 -24.80
N ILE A 276 2.71 3.92 -24.42
CA ILE A 276 2.44 3.04 -23.28
C ILE A 276 2.46 3.86 -21.98
N THR A 277 3.40 4.80 -21.83
CA THR A 277 3.45 5.68 -20.65
C THR A 277 2.14 6.45 -20.48
N LYS A 278 1.63 7.10 -21.54
CA LYS A 278 0.34 7.83 -21.49
C LYS A 278 -0.82 6.90 -21.12
N LYS A 279 -0.86 5.70 -21.67
CA LYS A 279 -1.90 4.72 -21.40
C LYS A 279 -1.86 4.21 -19.95
N LEU A 280 -0.68 3.96 -19.41
CA LEU A 280 -0.47 3.65 -18.00
C LEU A 280 -0.95 4.77 -17.09
N GLN A 281 -0.59 6.03 -17.40
CA GLN A 281 -1.03 7.20 -16.65
C GLN A 281 -2.56 7.33 -16.65
N GLU A 282 -3.19 7.19 -17.83
CA GLU A 282 -4.65 7.20 -17.94
C GLU A 282 -5.31 6.09 -17.11
N TYR A 283 -4.82 4.85 -17.23
CA TYR A 283 -5.37 3.71 -16.50
C TYR A 283 -5.20 3.86 -14.99
N THR A 284 -4.03 4.33 -14.54
CA THR A 284 -3.76 4.55 -13.13
C THR A 284 -4.70 5.60 -12.52
N LEU A 285 -4.94 6.71 -13.23
CA LEU A 285 -5.91 7.73 -12.80
C LEU A 285 -7.33 7.17 -12.73
N LYS A 286 -7.75 6.37 -13.71
CA LYS A 286 -9.06 5.69 -13.69
C LYS A 286 -9.17 4.69 -12.55
N CYS A 287 -8.11 3.92 -12.24
CA CYS A 287 -8.08 3.01 -11.08
C CYS A 287 -8.23 3.77 -9.76
N HIS A 288 -7.49 4.88 -9.63
CA HIS A 288 -7.58 5.76 -8.47
C HIS A 288 -9.00 6.30 -8.26
N GLU A 289 -9.62 6.77 -9.33
CA GLU A 289 -10.97 7.33 -9.32
C GLU A 289 -12.04 6.30 -9.01
N ILE A 290 -12.07 5.15 -9.73
CA ILE A 290 -13.12 4.14 -9.56
C ILE A 290 -13.12 3.49 -8.18
N LEU A 291 -11.95 3.35 -7.56
CA LEU A 291 -11.83 2.87 -6.18
C LEU A 291 -12.20 3.95 -5.15
N GLY A 292 -12.29 5.21 -5.54
CA GLY A 292 -12.49 6.35 -4.64
C GLY A 292 -11.26 6.66 -3.78
N CYS A 293 -10.07 6.45 -4.32
CA CYS A 293 -8.82 6.76 -3.62
C CYS A 293 -8.70 8.27 -3.33
N LYS A 294 -7.92 8.61 -2.31
CA LYS A 294 -7.70 9.99 -1.86
C LYS A 294 -6.22 10.21 -1.52
N GLY A 295 -5.69 11.35 -1.96
CA GLY A 295 -4.34 11.80 -1.66
C GLY A 295 -3.27 11.12 -2.49
N TYR A 296 -3.16 9.82 -2.44
CA TYR A 296 -2.20 9.04 -3.22
C TYR A 296 -2.61 7.56 -3.34
N SER A 297 -2.09 6.91 -4.37
CA SER A 297 -2.18 5.46 -4.58
C SER A 297 -1.07 5.00 -5.52
N ARG A 298 -0.87 3.70 -5.66
CA ARG A 298 0.04 3.09 -6.63
C ARG A 298 -0.64 1.92 -7.30
N THR A 299 -0.62 1.91 -8.63
CA THR A 299 -1.18 0.80 -9.41
C THR A 299 -0.06 0.03 -10.10
N ASP A 300 -0.09 -1.27 -9.98
CA ASP A 300 0.89 -2.20 -10.52
C ASP A 300 0.30 -2.89 -11.76
N PHE A 301 1.10 -3.01 -12.84
CA PHE A 301 0.68 -3.55 -14.13
C PHE A 301 1.70 -4.56 -14.67
N ILE A 302 1.23 -5.44 -15.56
CA ILE A 302 2.09 -6.18 -16.50
C ILE A 302 1.76 -5.72 -17.92
N ILE A 303 2.78 -5.28 -18.66
CA ILE A 303 2.64 -4.95 -20.08
C ILE A 303 2.93 -6.22 -20.88
N SER A 304 1.92 -6.74 -21.56
CA SER A 304 2.02 -7.90 -22.44
C SER A 304 1.55 -7.53 -23.84
N GLU A 305 2.40 -7.75 -24.84
CA GLU A 305 2.09 -7.44 -26.25
C GLU A 305 1.58 -5.98 -26.46
N GLY A 306 2.15 -5.02 -25.72
CA GLY A 306 1.75 -3.62 -25.78
C GLY A 306 0.43 -3.27 -25.04
N VAL A 307 -0.14 -4.22 -24.30
CA VAL A 307 -1.35 -4.02 -23.50
C VAL A 307 -0.99 -4.03 -22.00
N PRO A 308 -1.25 -2.93 -21.25
CA PRO A 308 -1.10 -2.93 -19.79
C PRO A 308 -2.29 -3.64 -19.13
N TYR A 309 -2.02 -4.73 -18.42
CA TYR A 309 -2.98 -5.43 -17.56
C TYR A 309 -2.76 -5.01 -16.12
N VAL A 310 -3.80 -4.50 -15.45
CA VAL A 310 -3.72 -4.13 -14.04
C VAL A 310 -3.60 -5.39 -13.17
N LEU A 311 -2.73 -5.33 -12.16
CA LEU A 311 -2.55 -6.39 -11.15
C LEU A 311 -3.29 -6.05 -9.87
N GLU A 312 -3.05 -4.85 -9.34
CA GLU A 312 -3.64 -4.32 -8.11
C GLU A 312 -3.41 -2.82 -7.98
N THR A 313 -4.14 -2.18 -7.07
CA THR A 313 -3.91 -0.80 -6.64
C THR A 313 -3.69 -0.78 -5.13
N ASN A 314 -2.58 -0.18 -4.69
CA ASN A 314 -2.21 -0.02 -3.28
C ASN A 314 -2.63 1.38 -2.81
N THR A 315 -3.35 1.47 -1.71
CA THR A 315 -3.87 2.73 -1.14
C THR A 315 -2.94 3.39 -0.13
N LEU A 316 -2.02 2.63 0.46
CA LEU A 316 -0.94 3.11 1.33
C LEU A 316 0.41 2.55 0.88
N PRO A 317 0.88 2.87 -0.35
CA PRO A 317 2.15 2.37 -0.86
C PRO A 317 3.32 2.88 -0.02
N GLY A 318 4.43 2.14 -0.06
CA GLY A 318 5.66 2.46 0.68
C GLY A 318 6.17 3.87 0.44
N MET A 319 6.61 4.53 1.51
CA MET A 319 7.09 5.92 1.53
C MET A 319 8.51 6.03 2.12
N THR A 320 9.35 5.00 1.99
CA THR A 320 10.78 5.14 2.29
C THR A 320 11.47 5.95 1.21
N GLY A 321 12.64 6.51 1.48
CA GLY A 321 13.39 7.26 0.45
C GLY A 321 13.75 6.47 -0.81
N THR A 322 13.65 5.13 -0.76
CA THR A 322 13.89 4.22 -1.88
C THR A 322 12.61 3.58 -2.43
N SER A 323 11.43 3.94 -1.92
CA SER A 323 10.16 3.44 -2.44
C SER A 323 9.79 4.06 -3.79
N LEU A 324 8.90 3.42 -4.54
CA LEU A 324 8.59 3.78 -5.92
C LEU A 324 7.99 5.20 -6.05
N ILE A 325 7.04 5.58 -5.18
CA ILE A 325 6.46 6.93 -5.24
C ILE A 325 7.51 8.02 -5.01
N PRO A 326 8.37 7.97 -3.98
CA PRO A 326 9.49 8.91 -3.84
C PRO A 326 10.44 8.95 -5.04
N GLN A 327 10.76 7.81 -5.66
CA GLN A 327 11.60 7.76 -6.86
C GLN A 327 10.91 8.45 -8.05
N GLN A 328 9.64 8.17 -8.27
CA GLN A 328 8.83 8.74 -9.35
C GLN A 328 8.61 10.25 -9.16
N ALA A 329 8.35 10.70 -7.94
CA ALA A 329 8.25 12.12 -7.59
C ALA A 329 9.56 12.85 -7.86
N LYS A 330 10.69 12.29 -7.44
CA LYS A 330 12.03 12.83 -7.70
C LYS A 330 12.33 12.95 -9.18
N ALA A 331 11.93 11.96 -10.00
CA ALA A 331 12.11 12.00 -11.45
C ALA A 331 11.34 13.18 -12.12
N LEU A 332 10.27 13.66 -11.47
CA LEU A 332 9.51 14.84 -11.87
C LEU A 332 9.95 16.14 -11.17
N GLY A 333 11.02 16.10 -10.37
CA GLY A 333 11.50 17.26 -9.61
C GLY A 333 10.57 17.65 -8.43
N ILE A 334 9.74 16.72 -7.94
CA ILE A 334 8.83 16.94 -6.83
C ILE A 334 9.51 16.51 -5.52
N GLU A 335 9.58 17.44 -4.58
CA GLU A 335 10.15 17.17 -3.26
C GLU A 335 9.14 16.46 -2.35
N MET A 336 9.58 15.43 -1.63
CA MET A 336 8.70 14.68 -0.73
C MET A 336 8.14 15.53 0.42
N LYS A 337 8.83 16.60 0.82
CA LYS A 337 8.32 17.59 1.77
C LYS A 337 7.02 18.23 1.28
N ASP A 338 6.94 18.54 -0.02
CA ASP A 338 5.75 19.10 -0.64
C ASP A 338 4.63 18.07 -0.74
N VAL A 339 4.96 16.83 -1.14
CA VAL A 339 4.00 15.72 -1.17
C VAL A 339 3.35 15.54 0.19
N PHE A 340 4.12 15.44 1.28
CA PHE A 340 3.56 15.26 2.63
C PHE A 340 2.72 16.46 3.06
N THR A 341 3.09 17.66 2.64
CA THR A 341 2.29 18.88 2.87
C THR A 341 0.95 18.81 2.11
N TRP A 342 0.93 18.36 0.85
CA TRP A 342 -0.30 18.17 0.08
C TRP A 342 -1.24 17.15 0.73
N LEU A 343 -0.70 15.97 1.11
CA LEU A 343 -1.49 14.92 1.75
C LEU A 343 -2.15 15.40 3.06
N LEU A 344 -1.41 16.13 3.89
CA LEU A 344 -1.96 16.72 5.13
C LEU A 344 -2.97 17.82 4.83
N SER A 345 -2.73 18.68 3.83
CA SER A 345 -3.69 19.72 3.46
C SER A 345 -5.01 19.14 2.93
N ILE A 346 -4.94 17.98 2.27
CA ILE A 346 -6.13 17.22 1.82
C ILE A 346 -6.85 16.56 2.99
N ALA A 347 -6.12 16.06 3.99
CA ALA A 347 -6.72 15.47 5.18
C ALA A 347 -7.47 16.49 6.04
N LEU A 348 -6.92 17.70 6.16
CA LEU A 348 -7.44 18.79 7.00
C LEU A 348 -8.55 19.63 6.35
N SER A 349 -9.02 19.25 5.15
CA SER A 349 -10.01 20.04 4.39
C SER A 349 -11.43 19.50 4.48
#